data_2356ed2dfe36d13bf04ba0fd7a3cdd8b
#
_entry.id   2356ed2dfe36d13bf04ba0fd7a3cdd8b
#
_cell.length_a   1.000
_cell.length_b   1.000
_cell.length_c   1.000
_cell.angle_alpha   90.00
_cell.angle_beta   90.00
_cell.angle_gamma   90.00
#
_symmetry.space_group_name_H-M   'P 1'
#
loop_
_entity.id
_entity.type
_entity.pdbx_description
1 polymer ?
#
loop_
_entity_poly.entity_id
_entity_poly.type
_entity_poly.pdbx_seq_one_letter_code
_entity_poly.pdbx_strand_id
1 'polypeptide(L)'
;MNATKPAPLAIHGWTVFAHPLFMSQVEALVEQVEALKKKDPTGYVKKNAAKRLAAIAHLAFDAIPQDPTRAEYRQGGTLGDDRKHWFRAKFFQQYRLFFRYHAAAKMIVYAWVNDDDTKRAYESSDDVYRVFRKMLESGHPPDDWNQLQSQAELEGHRLQRAFSTLGE
;
A
#
# COMPACT_ATOMS: atom_id res chain seq x y z
N MET A 1 25.33 -13.37 19.41
CA MET A 1 24.15 -14.07 18.87
C MET A 1 23.51 -13.25 17.78
N ASN A 2 23.43 -13.77 16.60
CA ASN A 2 22.87 -13.02 15.48
C ASN A 2 21.34 -12.98 15.57
N ALA A 3 20.79 -11.78 15.55
CA ALA A 3 19.36 -11.64 15.39
C ALA A 3 19.00 -12.14 13.99
N THR A 4 18.28 -13.24 13.92
CA THR A 4 17.77 -13.73 12.65
C THR A 4 16.72 -12.76 12.13
N LYS A 5 16.87 -12.34 10.89
CA LYS A 5 15.81 -11.57 10.23
C LYS A 5 14.54 -12.42 10.23
N PRO A 6 13.36 -11.87 10.55
CA PRO A 6 12.13 -12.63 10.40
C PRO A 6 11.98 -13.10 8.97
N ALA A 7 11.42 -14.28 8.79
CA ALA A 7 11.13 -14.78 7.45
C ALA A 7 10.25 -13.78 6.71
N PRO A 8 10.47 -13.56 5.40
CA PRO A 8 9.61 -12.67 4.63
C PRO A 8 8.15 -13.11 4.69
N LEU A 9 7.23 -12.16 4.71
CA LEU A 9 5.81 -12.45 4.70
C LEU A 9 5.41 -13.02 3.34
N ALA A 10 4.83 -14.22 3.34
CA ALA A 10 4.34 -14.87 2.12
C ALA A 10 2.83 -15.05 2.19
N ILE A 11 2.12 -14.59 1.15
CA ILE A 11 0.67 -14.69 1.06
C ILE A 11 0.33 -15.18 -0.34
N HIS A 12 -0.44 -16.26 -0.43
CA HIS A 12 -0.86 -16.87 -1.70
C HIS A 12 0.32 -17.14 -2.66
N GLY A 13 1.48 -17.49 -2.10
CA GLY A 13 2.68 -17.79 -2.90
C GLY A 13 3.50 -16.58 -3.33
N TRP A 14 3.11 -15.38 -2.93
CA TRP A 14 3.86 -14.15 -3.19
C TRP A 14 4.54 -13.66 -1.93
N THR A 15 5.80 -13.23 -2.07
CA THR A 15 6.52 -12.55 -0.98
C THR A 15 6.12 -11.09 -0.98
N VAL A 16 5.62 -10.62 0.14
CA VAL A 16 5.04 -9.28 0.26
C VAL A 16 5.96 -8.35 1.04
N PHE A 17 6.23 -7.20 0.47
CA PHE A 17 7.00 -6.12 1.09
C PHE A 17 6.20 -4.82 1.06
N ALA A 18 6.55 -3.89 1.92
CA ALA A 18 5.95 -2.57 1.95
C ALA A 18 7.01 -1.50 2.16
N HIS A 19 6.96 -0.47 1.33
CA HIS A 19 7.85 0.69 1.48
C HIS A 19 7.53 1.43 2.79
N PRO A 20 8.53 2.05 3.44
CA PRO A 20 8.29 2.80 4.68
C PRO A 20 7.20 3.87 4.59
N LEU A 21 7.02 4.49 3.41
CA LEU A 21 5.92 5.44 3.20
C LEU A 21 4.56 4.80 3.43
N PHE A 22 4.34 3.63 2.84
CA PHE A 22 3.09 2.89 3.02
C PHE A 22 2.92 2.47 4.48
N MET A 23 3.99 1.95 5.09
CA MET A 23 3.93 1.50 6.49
C MET A 23 3.57 2.64 7.44
N SER A 24 4.15 3.81 7.25
CA SER A 24 3.83 4.98 8.08
C SER A 24 2.36 5.37 7.95
N GLN A 25 1.81 5.27 6.75
CA GLN A 25 0.40 5.56 6.52
C GLN A 25 -0.52 4.55 7.21
N VAL A 26 -0.20 3.27 7.10
CA VAL A 26 -0.98 2.21 7.76
C VAL A 26 -0.92 2.35 9.27
N GLU A 27 0.27 2.60 9.82
CA GLU A 27 0.44 2.75 11.27
C GLU A 27 -0.33 3.95 11.81
N ALA A 28 -0.30 5.08 11.10
CA ALA A 28 -1.07 6.27 11.49
C ALA A 28 -2.57 5.99 11.46
N LEU A 29 -3.02 5.24 10.47
CA LEU A 29 -4.43 4.89 10.34
C LEU A 29 -4.86 3.92 11.45
N VAL A 30 -4.02 2.97 11.81
CA VAL A 30 -4.26 2.06 12.94
C VAL A 30 -4.43 2.84 14.24
N GLU A 31 -3.55 3.81 14.50
CA GLU A 31 -3.66 4.67 15.71
C GLU A 31 -4.98 5.44 15.71
N GLN A 32 -5.38 5.98 14.57
CA GLN A 32 -6.63 6.71 14.44
C GLN A 32 -7.83 5.80 14.72
N VAL A 33 -7.83 4.60 14.19
CA VAL A 33 -8.91 3.63 14.40
C VAL A 33 -8.99 3.18 15.86
N GLU A 34 -7.84 2.94 16.49
CA GLU A 34 -7.80 2.57 17.92
C GLU A 34 -8.37 3.68 18.79
N ALA A 35 -8.07 4.94 18.49
CA ALA A 35 -8.63 6.08 19.21
C ALA A 35 -10.16 6.15 19.06
N LEU A 36 -10.66 5.91 17.84
CA LEU A 36 -12.10 5.86 17.59
C LEU A 36 -12.77 4.71 18.33
N LYS A 37 -12.13 3.56 18.39
CA LYS A 37 -12.63 2.38 19.10
C LYS A 37 -12.76 2.65 20.60
N LYS A 38 -11.82 3.38 21.20
CA LYS A 38 -11.89 3.74 22.62
C LYS A 38 -13.07 4.65 22.91
N LYS A 39 -13.40 5.56 21.99
CA LYS A 39 -14.53 6.48 22.15
C LYS A 39 -15.87 5.81 21.94
N ASP A 40 -15.94 4.89 20.99
CA ASP A 40 -17.19 4.21 20.63
C ASP A 40 -16.88 2.77 20.21
N PRO A 41 -16.79 1.83 21.18
CA PRO A 41 -16.39 0.45 20.90
C PRO A 41 -17.28 -0.31 19.93
N THR A 42 -18.54 0.10 19.75
CA THR A 42 -19.47 -0.58 18.85
C THR A 42 -19.65 0.15 17.54
N GLY A 43 -19.66 1.48 17.56
CA GLY A 43 -19.94 2.29 16.36
C GLY A 43 -18.73 2.66 15.53
N TYR A 44 -17.51 2.44 16.03
CA TYR A 44 -16.30 2.87 15.31
C TYR A 44 -16.15 2.22 13.94
N VAL A 45 -16.68 1.01 13.76
CA VAL A 45 -16.59 0.28 12.49
C VAL A 45 -17.29 1.00 11.33
N LYS A 46 -18.20 1.92 11.65
CA LYS A 46 -18.91 2.72 10.65
C LYS A 46 -18.13 3.98 10.23
N LYS A 47 -17.06 4.31 10.94
CA LYS A 47 -16.25 5.49 10.64
C LYS A 47 -15.40 5.26 9.41
N ASN A 48 -15.16 6.33 8.64
CA ASN A 48 -14.40 6.26 7.40
C ASN A 48 -13.00 5.68 7.59
N ALA A 49 -12.31 6.09 8.66
CA ALA A 49 -10.97 5.58 8.94
C ALA A 49 -10.96 4.06 9.12
N ALA A 50 -11.93 3.51 9.86
CA ALA A 50 -12.03 2.07 10.09
C ALA A 50 -12.32 1.33 8.77
N LYS A 51 -13.22 1.87 7.96
CA LYS A 51 -13.55 1.28 6.65
C LYS A 51 -12.35 1.31 5.69
N ARG A 52 -11.60 2.41 5.68
CA ARG A 52 -10.39 2.54 4.85
C ARG A 52 -9.32 1.54 5.27
N LEU A 53 -9.08 1.41 6.57
CA LEU A 53 -8.10 0.47 7.08
C LEU A 53 -8.47 -0.97 6.71
N ALA A 54 -9.73 -1.34 6.88
CA ALA A 54 -10.22 -2.67 6.50
C ALA A 54 -10.04 -2.93 5.00
N ALA A 55 -10.34 -1.94 4.15
CA ALA A 55 -10.18 -2.07 2.71
C ALA A 55 -8.69 -2.21 2.32
N ILE A 56 -7.81 -1.43 2.91
CA ILE A 56 -6.38 -1.52 2.65
C ILE A 56 -5.85 -2.90 3.07
N ALA A 57 -6.23 -3.37 4.25
CA ALA A 57 -5.81 -4.69 4.74
C ALA A 57 -6.30 -5.80 3.81
N HIS A 58 -7.54 -5.75 3.37
CA HIS A 58 -8.09 -6.73 2.43
C HIS A 58 -7.31 -6.74 1.11
N LEU A 59 -7.04 -5.57 0.55
CA LEU A 59 -6.29 -5.46 -0.70
C LEU A 59 -4.85 -5.97 -0.54
N ALA A 60 -4.16 -5.47 0.49
CA ALA A 60 -2.73 -5.75 0.65
C ALA A 60 -2.44 -7.18 1.08
N PHE A 61 -3.29 -7.76 1.93
CA PHE A 61 -3.02 -9.05 2.54
C PHE A 61 -3.88 -10.20 1.98
N ASP A 62 -4.75 -9.94 1.03
CA ASP A 62 -5.57 -10.99 0.41
C ASP A 62 -5.78 -10.79 -1.08
N ALA A 63 -6.49 -9.75 -1.49
CA ALA A 63 -6.93 -9.60 -2.89
C ALA A 63 -5.78 -9.48 -3.88
N ILE A 64 -4.81 -8.58 -3.62
CA ILE A 64 -3.67 -8.38 -4.53
C ILE A 64 -2.77 -9.61 -4.58
N PRO A 65 -2.40 -10.23 -3.43
CA PRO A 65 -1.57 -11.44 -3.47
C PRO A 65 -2.22 -12.65 -4.14
N GLN A 66 -3.53 -12.68 -4.31
CA GLN A 66 -4.17 -13.74 -5.08
C GLN A 66 -3.71 -13.72 -6.54
N ASP A 67 -3.61 -12.53 -7.13
CA ASP A 67 -3.05 -12.35 -8.47
C ASP A 67 -2.76 -10.85 -8.72
N PRO A 68 -1.53 -10.39 -8.46
CA PRO A 68 -1.18 -8.98 -8.69
C PRO A 68 -1.12 -8.61 -10.17
N THR A 69 -1.16 -9.58 -11.07
CA THR A 69 -1.07 -9.36 -12.52
C THR A 69 -2.42 -9.05 -13.17
N ARG A 70 -3.50 -9.01 -12.40
CA ARG A 70 -4.83 -8.76 -12.95
C ARG A 70 -4.88 -7.45 -13.73
N ALA A 71 -5.61 -7.47 -14.86
CA ALA A 71 -5.74 -6.31 -15.73
C ALA A 71 -6.35 -5.10 -15.00
N GLU A 72 -7.21 -5.33 -14.02
CA GLU A 72 -7.85 -4.25 -13.25
C GLU A 72 -6.86 -3.39 -12.46
N TYR A 73 -5.66 -3.92 -12.18
CA TYR A 73 -4.62 -3.17 -11.46
C TYR A 73 -3.76 -2.29 -12.37
N ARG A 74 -3.92 -2.40 -13.66
CA ARG A 74 -3.17 -1.57 -14.61
C ARG A 74 -3.67 -0.13 -14.59
N GLN A 75 -2.75 0.81 -14.51
CA GLN A 75 -3.11 2.23 -14.47
C GLN A 75 -3.02 2.92 -15.84
N GLY A 76 -2.51 2.22 -16.86
CA GLY A 76 -2.35 2.80 -18.19
C GLY A 76 -1.31 3.91 -18.21
N GLY A 77 -1.65 5.07 -18.77
CA GLY A 77 -0.75 6.21 -18.87
C GLY A 77 -0.94 7.28 -17.80
N THR A 78 -1.66 7.02 -16.72
CA THR A 78 -1.98 8.03 -15.70
C THR A 78 -0.75 8.59 -14.98
N LEU A 79 0.35 7.81 -14.92
CA LEU A 79 1.62 8.23 -14.33
C LEU A 79 2.68 8.59 -15.37
N GLY A 80 2.33 8.57 -16.64
CA GLY A 80 3.23 8.75 -17.76
C GLY A 80 3.55 7.43 -18.46
N ASP A 81 3.94 7.50 -19.74
CA ASP A 81 4.17 6.30 -20.55
C ASP A 81 5.37 5.48 -20.07
N ASP A 82 6.32 6.11 -19.40
CA ASP A 82 7.51 5.48 -18.87
C ASP A 82 7.31 4.84 -17.47
N ARG A 83 6.09 4.90 -16.92
CA ARG A 83 5.79 4.36 -15.59
C ARG A 83 4.66 3.33 -15.60
N LYS A 84 4.49 2.60 -16.70
CA LYS A 84 3.47 1.55 -16.82
C LYS A 84 3.77 0.33 -15.96
N HIS A 85 4.97 0.24 -15.40
CA HIS A 85 5.34 -0.81 -14.44
C HIS A 85 4.78 -0.58 -13.04
N TRP A 86 4.12 0.54 -12.82
CA TRP A 86 3.36 0.79 -11.60
C TRP A 86 1.91 0.34 -11.78
N PHE A 87 1.35 -0.22 -10.71
CA PHE A 87 -0.02 -0.73 -10.68
C PHE A 87 -0.77 -0.07 -9.52
N ARG A 88 -2.07 -0.12 -9.58
CA ARG A 88 -2.88 0.42 -8.49
C ARG A 88 -4.14 -0.40 -8.30
N ALA A 89 -4.59 -0.54 -7.05
CA ALA A 89 -5.90 -1.08 -6.69
C ALA A 89 -6.80 0.06 -6.30
N LYS A 90 -7.98 0.12 -6.89
CA LYS A 90 -8.98 1.13 -6.58
C LYS A 90 -9.86 0.67 -5.44
N PHE A 91 -10.24 1.58 -4.55
CA PHE A 91 -11.25 1.29 -3.54
C PHE A 91 -12.00 2.58 -3.20
N PHE A 92 -13.26 2.45 -2.81
CA PHE A 92 -14.16 3.56 -2.47
C PHE A 92 -14.12 4.70 -3.49
N GLN A 93 -14.01 4.36 -4.76
CA GLN A 93 -14.01 5.26 -5.93
C GLN A 93 -12.81 6.22 -6.01
N GLN A 94 -12.40 6.86 -4.91
CA GLN A 94 -11.42 7.94 -4.93
C GLN A 94 -10.05 7.56 -4.37
N TYR A 95 -9.91 6.37 -3.82
CA TYR A 95 -8.64 5.92 -3.24
C TYR A 95 -7.92 4.96 -4.17
N ARG A 96 -6.59 5.04 -4.16
CA ARG A 96 -5.71 4.20 -4.98
C ARG A 96 -4.55 3.71 -4.13
N LEU A 97 -4.34 2.40 -4.08
CA LEU A 97 -3.17 1.78 -3.48
C LEU A 97 -2.20 1.46 -4.59
N PHE A 98 -1.04 2.11 -4.59
CA PHE A 98 -0.01 1.90 -5.62
C PHE A 98 0.97 0.83 -5.19
N PHE A 99 1.31 -0.06 -6.12
CA PHE A 99 2.22 -1.15 -5.87
C PHE A 99 2.97 -1.54 -7.15
N ARG A 100 4.04 -2.31 -6.94
CA ARG A 100 4.77 -2.97 -8.02
C ARG A 100 4.90 -4.43 -7.69
N TYR A 101 5.14 -5.24 -8.71
CA TYR A 101 5.44 -6.65 -8.51
C TYR A 101 6.54 -7.10 -9.48
N HIS A 102 7.21 -8.18 -9.11
CA HIS A 102 8.21 -8.86 -9.91
C HIS A 102 7.73 -10.30 -10.10
N ALA A 103 7.25 -10.63 -11.30
CA ALA A 103 6.58 -11.91 -11.53
C ALA A 103 7.52 -13.11 -11.39
N ALA A 104 8.74 -13.02 -11.94
CA ALA A 104 9.70 -14.11 -11.90
C ALA A 104 10.11 -14.49 -10.46
N ALA A 105 10.29 -13.47 -9.60
CA ALA A 105 10.65 -13.67 -8.20
C ALA A 105 9.43 -13.83 -7.28
N LYS A 106 8.23 -13.61 -7.80
CA LYS A 106 6.97 -13.62 -7.03
C LYS A 106 7.02 -12.68 -5.84
N MET A 107 7.35 -11.42 -6.09
CA MET A 107 7.45 -10.37 -5.08
C MET A 107 6.46 -9.25 -5.35
N ILE A 108 5.88 -8.71 -4.28
CA ILE A 108 4.99 -7.54 -4.33
C ILE A 108 5.54 -6.49 -3.38
N VAL A 109 5.57 -5.22 -3.81
CA VAL A 109 5.94 -4.10 -2.95
C VAL A 109 4.83 -3.06 -2.96
N TYR A 110 4.21 -2.83 -1.81
CA TYR A 110 3.24 -1.75 -1.62
C TYR A 110 3.98 -0.45 -1.36
N ALA A 111 3.64 0.61 -2.08
CA ALA A 111 4.43 1.84 -2.02
C ALA A 111 3.71 3.00 -1.35
N TRP A 112 2.43 3.20 -1.63
CA TRP A 112 1.72 4.37 -1.16
C TRP A 112 0.21 4.25 -1.39
N VAL A 113 -0.57 4.85 -0.52
CA VAL A 113 -2.01 4.99 -0.68
C VAL A 113 -2.37 6.46 -0.39
N ASN A 114 -3.29 7.02 -1.16
CA ASN A 114 -3.69 8.40 -0.92
C ASN A 114 -4.63 8.53 0.29
N ASP A 115 -4.70 9.75 0.81
CA ASP A 115 -5.57 10.11 1.93
C ASP A 115 -6.75 10.99 1.45
N ASP A 116 -7.48 11.60 2.40
CA ASP A 116 -8.61 12.44 2.09
C ASP A 116 -8.23 13.73 1.35
N ASP A 117 -6.98 14.18 1.49
CA ASP A 117 -6.51 15.41 0.85
C ASP A 117 -6.08 15.22 -0.60
N THR A 118 -5.86 13.95 -1.01
CA THR A 118 -5.32 13.62 -2.33
C THR A 118 -6.18 12.59 -3.07
N LYS A 119 -7.49 12.68 -2.94
CA LYS A 119 -8.43 11.79 -3.64
C LYS A 119 -8.40 12.02 -5.14
N ARG A 120 -8.92 11.04 -5.90
CA ARG A 120 -9.04 11.16 -7.35
C ARG A 120 -9.88 12.40 -7.68
N ALA A 121 -9.26 13.40 -8.28
CA ALA A 121 -9.89 14.66 -8.67
C ALA A 121 -9.32 15.09 -10.02
N TYR A 122 -10.02 14.80 -11.08
CA TYR A 122 -9.54 15.01 -12.46
C TYR A 122 -9.09 16.46 -12.67
N GLU A 123 -7.91 16.63 -13.27
CA GLU A 123 -7.30 17.91 -13.62
C GLU A 123 -6.93 18.80 -12.44
N SER A 124 -7.14 18.34 -11.20
CA SER A 124 -6.71 19.04 -10.01
C SER A 124 -5.23 18.75 -9.70
N SER A 125 -4.52 19.74 -9.13
CA SER A 125 -3.16 19.53 -8.63
C SER A 125 -3.12 18.53 -7.47
N ASP A 126 -4.24 18.35 -6.78
CA ASP A 126 -4.38 17.42 -5.65
C ASP A 126 -4.83 16.03 -6.09
N ASP A 127 -5.00 15.81 -7.40
CA ASP A 127 -5.38 14.48 -7.89
C ASP A 127 -4.32 13.44 -7.51
N VAL A 128 -4.79 12.28 -7.08
CA VAL A 128 -3.94 11.20 -6.58
C VAL A 128 -2.82 10.80 -7.55
N TYR A 129 -3.11 10.76 -8.86
CA TYR A 129 -2.09 10.40 -9.84
C TYR A 129 -1.04 11.49 -10.03
N ARG A 130 -1.44 12.75 -9.98
CA ARG A 130 -0.50 13.87 -10.04
C ARG A 130 0.41 13.91 -8.82
N VAL A 131 -0.16 13.69 -7.64
CA VAL A 131 0.61 13.67 -6.40
C VAL A 131 1.62 12.53 -6.43
N PHE A 132 1.19 11.32 -6.79
CA PHE A 132 2.09 10.17 -6.83
C PHE A 132 3.17 10.33 -7.90
N ARG A 133 2.83 10.86 -9.07
CA ARG A 133 3.80 11.14 -10.12
C ARG A 133 4.90 12.09 -9.64
N LYS A 134 4.53 13.16 -8.93
CA LYS A 134 5.51 14.09 -8.35
C LYS A 134 6.38 13.41 -7.29
N MET A 135 5.80 12.51 -6.50
CA MET A 135 6.57 11.72 -5.54
C MET A 135 7.63 10.88 -6.23
N LEU A 136 7.26 10.20 -7.32
CA LEU A 136 8.21 9.41 -8.10
C LEU A 136 9.30 10.28 -8.73
N GLU A 137 8.95 11.45 -9.21
CA GLU A 137 9.92 12.41 -9.77
C GLU A 137 10.93 12.88 -8.72
N SER A 138 10.51 12.98 -7.46
CA SER A 138 11.38 13.37 -6.34
C SER A 138 12.18 12.20 -5.75
N GLY A 139 11.88 10.97 -6.17
CA GLY A 139 12.55 9.77 -5.68
C GLY A 139 11.97 9.16 -4.40
N HIS A 140 10.78 9.58 -3.98
CA HIS A 140 10.09 9.09 -2.78
C HIS A 140 8.64 8.71 -3.08
N PRO A 141 8.35 7.43 -3.35
CA PRO A 141 9.26 6.28 -3.35
C PRO A 141 10.12 6.25 -4.60
N PRO A 142 11.24 5.52 -4.58
CA PRO A 142 12.07 5.40 -5.79
C PRO A 142 11.35 4.60 -6.88
N ASP A 143 11.55 5.02 -8.12
CA ASP A 143 10.99 4.31 -9.28
C ASP A 143 11.83 3.07 -9.63
N ASP A 144 13.11 3.07 -9.31
CA ASP A 144 13.99 1.93 -9.53
C ASP A 144 13.58 0.74 -8.65
N TRP A 145 13.43 -0.43 -9.29
CA TRP A 145 12.98 -1.63 -8.57
C TRP A 145 13.92 -2.04 -7.44
N ASN A 146 15.24 -2.02 -7.71
CA ASN A 146 16.20 -2.46 -6.71
C ASN A 146 16.21 -1.55 -5.49
N GLN A 147 16.11 -0.25 -5.70
CA GLN A 147 16.04 0.72 -4.60
C GLN A 147 14.74 0.58 -3.82
N LEU A 148 13.63 0.43 -4.54
CA LEU A 148 12.31 0.24 -3.92
C LEU A 148 12.30 -1.00 -3.03
N GLN A 149 12.75 -2.13 -3.57
CA GLN A 149 12.80 -3.39 -2.84
C GLN A 149 13.71 -3.29 -1.62
N SER A 150 14.92 -2.72 -1.79
CA SER A 150 15.88 -2.60 -0.68
C SER A 150 15.31 -1.78 0.47
N GLN A 151 14.65 -0.66 0.16
CA GLN A 151 14.03 0.17 1.19
C GLN A 151 12.87 -0.55 1.88
N ALA A 152 12.09 -1.33 1.13
CA ALA A 152 10.98 -2.09 1.70
C ALA A 152 11.46 -3.24 2.59
N GLU A 153 12.55 -3.90 2.23
CA GLU A 153 13.10 -4.99 3.03
C GLU A 153 13.59 -4.53 4.42
N LEU A 154 14.11 -3.31 4.52
CA LEU A 154 14.60 -2.78 5.79
C LEU A 154 13.50 -2.71 6.86
N GLU A 155 12.24 -2.63 6.45
CA GLU A 155 11.11 -2.45 7.34
C GLU A 155 10.18 -3.66 7.40
N GLY A 156 10.71 -4.86 7.07
CA GLY A 156 9.90 -6.08 7.01
C GLY A 156 9.17 -6.42 8.31
N HIS A 157 9.78 -6.11 9.46
CA HIS A 157 9.15 -6.38 10.76
C HIS A 157 7.89 -5.52 10.98
N ARG A 158 7.85 -4.30 10.45
CA ARG A 158 6.66 -3.45 10.53
C ARG A 158 5.50 -4.07 9.76
N LEU A 159 5.78 -4.59 8.57
CA LEU A 159 4.76 -5.24 7.75
C LEU A 159 4.21 -6.50 8.43
N GLN A 160 5.09 -7.33 9.00
CA GLN A 160 4.66 -8.53 9.70
C GLN A 160 3.80 -8.21 10.91
N ARG A 161 4.14 -7.15 11.65
CA ARG A 161 3.35 -6.69 12.79
C ARG A 161 1.97 -6.23 12.33
N ALA A 162 1.91 -5.47 11.24
CA ALA A 162 0.64 -5.01 10.67
C ALA A 162 -0.22 -6.20 10.22
N PHE A 163 0.39 -7.19 9.57
CA PHE A 163 -0.32 -8.39 9.14
C PHE A 163 -0.88 -9.17 10.33
N SER A 164 -0.11 -9.32 11.40
CA SER A 164 -0.58 -10.01 12.61
C SER A 164 -1.77 -9.30 13.25
N THR A 165 -1.82 -7.97 13.16
CA THR A 165 -2.91 -7.18 13.74
C THR A 165 -4.14 -7.14 12.84
N LEU A 166 -3.96 -7.03 11.52
CA LEU A 166 -5.03 -6.70 10.56
C LEU A 166 -5.42 -7.86 9.64
N GLY A 167 -4.50 -8.80 9.42
CA GLY A 167 -4.69 -9.85 8.41
C GLY A 167 -5.40 -11.09 8.91
N GLU A 168 -5.77 -11.11 10.18
CA GLU A 168 -6.51 -12.23 10.78
C GLU A 168 -8.00 -12.08 10.60
#